data_5088dd122a582cfde5af2cc988a9cbd6
#
_entry.id   5088dd122a582cfde5af2cc988a9cbd6
#
_cell.length_a   1.000
_cell.length_b   1.000
_cell.length_c   1.000
_cell.angle_alpha   90.00
_cell.angle_beta   90.00
_cell.angle_gamma   90.00
#
_symmetry.space_group_name_H-M   'P 1'
#
loop_
_entity.id
_entity.type
_entity.pdbx_description
1 polymer ?
#
loop_
_entity_poly.entity_id
_entity_poly.type
_entity_poly.pdbx_seq_one_letter_code
_entity_poly.pdbx_strand_id
1 'polypeptide(L)'
;MTSLSNQRWWSRPEFLLFLANLVVYFGVLLGDKQHNFGRAASLQLLSTETTMLGIFAIGITIVIISGGIDLSVGSVIAFSSIVFTITLHYLSPQGVMSKDGVGVWPLLIATAVTLITALHVGVFHALLITRLDLPPFIATLGTLIGLRSLGRVIAQAKYQSDKIAVSAPDVRGLYNWTWPLNVPGVERPVLIRIVPLVVFLLVAICAIIIMRKTVLGRHLYALGGNEDAARLSGIRTDRLKYVAYCLGALCSGLAGILYAAREGQGNSTNMGMGYELNAIAAAVVGGASLRGGVGTISGTILGALFLTLVVNGIPNMIKIESSLYEGIVVGVVVILAVAVNQIRGRKFGS
;
A
#
# COMPACT_ATOMS: atom_id res chain seq x y z
N MET A 1 -16.77 23.03 -12.74
CA MET A 1 -17.26 21.64 -12.43
C MET A 1 -18.14 21.17 -13.58
N THR A 2 -17.57 20.96 -14.75
CA THR A 2 -18.30 20.52 -15.96
C THR A 2 -18.28 19.02 -16.04
N SER A 3 -19.46 18.41 -15.89
CA SER A 3 -19.95 17.17 -16.51
C SER A 3 -19.08 15.89 -16.48
N LEU A 4 -18.65 15.42 -15.31
CA LEU A 4 -18.28 14.01 -15.19
C LEU A 4 -19.51 13.07 -15.22
N SER A 5 -20.73 13.62 -15.19
CA SER A 5 -21.97 12.85 -15.19
C SER A 5 -22.40 12.31 -16.56
N ASN A 6 -21.78 12.77 -17.65
CA ASN A 6 -22.18 12.38 -19.03
C ASN A 6 -21.09 11.65 -19.81
N GLN A 7 -19.93 11.38 -19.22
CA GLN A 7 -18.98 10.47 -19.88
C GLN A 7 -19.53 9.05 -19.83
N ARG A 8 -19.69 8.45 -20.99
CA ARG A 8 -20.06 7.04 -21.16
C ARG A 8 -19.12 6.21 -20.29
N TRP A 9 -19.65 5.31 -19.44
CA TRP A 9 -18.89 4.55 -18.43
C TRP A 9 -17.66 3.83 -19.02
N TRP A 10 -17.68 3.46 -20.30
CA TRP A 10 -16.56 2.84 -21.03
C TRP A 10 -15.42 3.80 -21.42
N SER A 11 -15.61 5.11 -21.34
CA SER A 11 -14.53 6.09 -21.57
C SER A 11 -13.78 6.48 -20.30
N ARG A 12 -14.16 5.92 -19.16
CA ARG A 12 -13.49 6.17 -17.87
C ARG A 12 -12.14 5.45 -17.82
N PRO A 13 -11.07 6.09 -17.31
CA PRO A 13 -9.75 5.49 -17.19
C PRO A 13 -9.76 4.14 -16.45
N GLU A 14 -10.61 4.01 -15.43
CA GLU A 14 -10.74 2.78 -14.65
C GLU A 14 -11.28 1.61 -15.49
N PHE A 15 -12.18 1.86 -16.42
CA PHE A 15 -12.70 0.81 -17.29
C PHE A 15 -11.62 0.33 -18.28
N LEU A 16 -10.83 1.25 -18.84
CA LEU A 16 -9.70 0.87 -19.71
C LEU A 16 -8.66 0.08 -18.95
N LEU A 17 -8.37 0.47 -17.70
CA LEU A 17 -7.44 -0.26 -16.86
C LEU A 17 -7.99 -1.63 -16.44
N PHE A 18 -9.30 -1.75 -16.21
CA PHE A 18 -9.93 -3.05 -15.98
C PHE A 18 -9.79 -3.98 -17.20
N LEU A 19 -10.02 -3.47 -18.41
CA LEU A 19 -9.77 -4.23 -19.66
C LEU A 19 -8.29 -4.61 -19.80
N ALA A 20 -7.37 -3.71 -19.49
CA ALA A 20 -5.94 -4.01 -19.50
C ALA A 20 -5.59 -5.14 -18.53
N ASN A 21 -6.17 -5.15 -17.31
CA ASN A 21 -6.02 -6.25 -16.37
C ASN A 21 -6.51 -7.58 -16.94
N LEU A 22 -7.66 -7.58 -17.62
CA LEU A 22 -8.18 -8.80 -18.25
C LEU A 22 -7.25 -9.29 -19.38
N VAL A 23 -6.78 -8.36 -20.23
CA VAL A 23 -5.84 -8.69 -21.32
C VAL A 23 -4.55 -9.29 -20.79
N VAL A 24 -3.97 -8.69 -19.71
CA VAL A 24 -2.75 -9.21 -19.09
C VAL A 24 -3.02 -10.57 -18.45
N TYR A 25 -4.11 -10.72 -17.69
CA TYR A 25 -4.47 -11.97 -17.06
C TYR A 25 -4.60 -13.12 -18.07
N PHE A 26 -5.41 -12.93 -19.11
CA PHE A 26 -5.60 -13.95 -20.13
C PHE A 26 -4.35 -14.14 -20.99
N GLY A 27 -3.58 -13.07 -21.27
CA GLY A 27 -2.31 -13.15 -21.98
C GLY A 27 -1.29 -14.03 -21.23
N VAL A 28 -1.16 -13.84 -19.92
CA VAL A 28 -0.31 -14.69 -19.07
C VAL A 28 -0.84 -16.11 -19.01
N LEU A 29 -2.15 -16.29 -18.82
CA LEU A 29 -2.77 -17.62 -18.75
C LEU A 29 -2.53 -18.45 -20.03
N LEU A 30 -2.63 -17.83 -21.19
CA LEU A 30 -2.40 -18.48 -22.49
C LEU A 30 -0.91 -18.65 -22.80
N GLY A 31 -0.05 -17.74 -22.33
CA GLY A 31 1.40 -17.79 -22.54
C GLY A 31 2.14 -18.73 -21.59
N ASP A 32 1.55 -19.09 -20.46
CA ASP A 32 2.14 -20.02 -19.47
C ASP A 32 1.99 -21.47 -19.93
N LYS A 33 3.01 -21.95 -20.63
CA LYS A 33 3.06 -23.34 -21.16
C LYS A 33 3.00 -24.42 -20.07
N GLN A 34 3.25 -24.08 -18.82
CA GLN A 34 3.22 -25.02 -17.67
C GLN A 34 1.89 -25.03 -16.94
N HIS A 35 0.97 -24.14 -17.31
CA HIS A 35 -0.34 -23.96 -16.66
C HIS A 35 -0.25 -23.71 -15.14
N ASN A 36 0.84 -23.08 -14.68
CA ASN A 36 1.05 -22.78 -13.25
C ASN A 36 0.22 -21.55 -12.82
N PHE A 37 0.07 -20.56 -13.70
CA PHE A 37 -0.60 -19.30 -13.38
C PHE A 37 -2.10 -19.45 -13.10
N GLY A 38 -2.76 -20.41 -13.76
CA GLY A 38 -4.16 -20.76 -13.49
C GLY A 38 -4.39 -21.63 -12.25
N ARG A 39 -3.33 -22.11 -11.58
CA ARG A 39 -3.47 -22.96 -10.38
C ARG A 39 -3.89 -22.16 -9.14
N ALA A 40 -4.49 -22.85 -8.17
CA ALA A 40 -4.94 -22.26 -6.91
C ALA A 40 -3.84 -21.45 -6.20
N ALA A 41 -2.60 -21.94 -6.19
CA ALA A 41 -1.46 -21.27 -5.55
C ALA A 41 -1.16 -19.89 -6.17
N SER A 42 -1.17 -19.77 -7.50
CA SER A 42 -0.92 -18.50 -8.19
C SER A 42 -2.07 -17.52 -8.00
N LEU A 43 -3.31 -17.98 -8.04
CA LEU A 43 -4.48 -17.14 -7.76
C LEU A 43 -4.51 -16.67 -6.30
N GLN A 44 -4.10 -17.53 -5.36
CA GLN A 44 -3.93 -17.17 -3.96
C GLN A 44 -2.85 -16.10 -3.79
N LEU A 45 -1.68 -16.28 -4.43
CA LEU A 45 -0.59 -15.30 -4.41
C LEU A 45 -1.05 -13.97 -4.98
N LEU A 46 -1.68 -13.97 -6.16
CA LEU A 46 -2.21 -12.79 -6.83
C LEU A 46 -3.19 -12.02 -5.92
N SER A 47 -4.17 -12.70 -5.33
CA SER A 47 -5.15 -12.09 -4.44
C SER A 47 -4.50 -11.50 -3.20
N THR A 48 -3.53 -12.20 -2.61
CA THR A 48 -2.85 -11.78 -1.40
C THR A 48 -1.94 -10.58 -1.64
N GLU A 49 -1.09 -10.63 -2.67
CA GLU A 49 -0.17 -9.52 -3.01
C GLU A 49 -0.94 -8.27 -3.44
N THR A 50 -2.01 -8.42 -4.22
CA THR A 50 -2.89 -7.28 -4.57
C THR A 50 -3.52 -6.65 -3.33
N THR A 51 -3.98 -7.46 -2.39
CA THR A 51 -4.59 -7.00 -1.14
C THR A 51 -3.58 -6.26 -0.27
N MET A 52 -2.40 -6.84 -0.08
CA MET A 52 -1.34 -6.26 0.75
C MET A 52 -0.83 -4.95 0.15
N LEU A 53 -0.51 -4.94 -1.16
CA LEU A 53 -0.11 -3.73 -1.88
C LEU A 53 -1.22 -2.66 -1.84
N GLY A 54 -2.47 -3.05 -2.05
CA GLY A 54 -3.62 -2.15 -2.08
C GLY A 54 -3.80 -1.36 -0.79
N ILE A 55 -3.52 -1.94 0.38
CA ILE A 55 -3.67 -1.26 1.67
C ILE A 55 -2.83 0.01 1.72
N PHE A 56 -1.53 -0.09 1.48
CA PHE A 56 -0.65 1.07 1.58
C PHE A 56 -0.63 1.93 0.30
N ALA A 57 -0.91 1.37 -0.87
CA ALA A 57 -1.08 2.14 -2.10
C ALA A 57 -2.27 3.11 -2.04
N ILE A 58 -3.36 2.74 -1.36
CA ILE A 58 -4.49 3.63 -1.09
C ILE A 58 -4.04 4.83 -0.24
N GLY A 59 -3.25 4.60 0.81
CA GLY A 59 -2.69 5.65 1.64
C GLY A 59 -1.84 6.63 0.83
N ILE A 60 -0.93 6.09 0.02
CA ILE A 60 -0.08 6.89 -0.90
C ILE A 60 -0.91 7.67 -1.91
N THR A 61 -1.97 7.08 -2.44
CA THR A 61 -2.85 7.77 -3.39
C THR A 61 -3.48 9.03 -2.79
N ILE A 62 -3.88 8.98 -1.51
CA ILE A 62 -4.42 10.15 -0.80
C ILE A 62 -3.34 11.24 -0.69
N VAL A 63 -2.11 10.87 -0.36
CA VAL A 63 -0.96 11.80 -0.31
C VAL A 63 -0.68 12.39 -1.69
N ILE A 64 -0.63 11.57 -2.75
CA ILE A 64 -0.42 12.05 -4.13
C ILE A 64 -1.55 12.99 -4.57
N ILE A 65 -2.80 12.65 -4.34
CA ILE A 65 -3.95 13.52 -4.67
C ILE A 65 -3.83 14.87 -3.97
N SER A 66 -3.30 14.92 -2.74
CA SER A 66 -3.08 16.17 -2.01
C SER A 66 -1.87 16.98 -2.50
N GLY A 67 -1.15 16.52 -3.53
CA GLY A 67 0.05 17.16 -4.07
C GLY A 67 1.35 16.79 -3.33
N GLY A 68 1.29 15.82 -2.40
CA GLY A 68 2.45 15.32 -1.66
C GLY A 68 3.10 14.11 -2.33
N ILE A 69 4.34 13.82 -1.91
CA ILE A 69 5.05 12.58 -2.22
C ILE A 69 5.53 11.99 -0.89
N ASP A 70 5.27 10.70 -0.65
CA ASP A 70 5.73 9.99 0.54
C ASP A 70 6.57 8.78 0.12
N LEU A 71 7.87 8.88 0.34
CA LEU A 71 8.82 7.80 0.10
C LEU A 71 9.05 6.92 1.34
N SER A 72 8.48 7.29 2.48
CA SER A 72 8.76 6.59 3.74
C SER A 72 7.95 5.32 3.95
N VAL A 73 6.97 5.03 3.09
CA VAL A 73 6.01 3.92 3.22
C VAL A 73 6.66 2.61 3.62
N GLY A 74 7.69 2.20 2.87
CA GLY A 74 8.41 0.95 3.14
C GLY A 74 9.11 0.95 4.51
N SER A 75 9.65 2.09 4.93
CA SER A 75 10.29 2.22 6.25
C SER A 75 9.26 2.31 7.39
N VAL A 76 8.10 2.90 7.15
CA VAL A 76 6.99 2.90 8.11
C VAL A 76 6.44 1.49 8.31
N ILE A 77 6.29 0.70 7.23
CA ILE A 77 5.92 -0.72 7.30
C ILE A 77 6.92 -1.50 8.14
N ALA A 78 8.22 -1.34 7.83
CA ALA A 78 9.30 -2.02 8.54
C ALA A 78 9.37 -1.62 10.03
N PHE A 79 9.32 -0.33 10.33
CA PHE A 79 9.34 0.18 11.69
C PHE A 79 8.10 -0.25 12.49
N SER A 80 6.92 -0.21 11.86
CA SER A 80 5.67 -0.68 12.47
C SER A 80 5.74 -2.17 12.81
N SER A 81 6.36 -3.00 11.96
CA SER A 81 6.56 -4.42 12.27
C SER A 81 7.44 -4.63 13.51
N ILE A 82 8.49 -3.83 13.69
CA ILE A 82 9.35 -3.83 14.87
C ILE A 82 8.57 -3.39 16.12
N VAL A 83 7.84 -2.27 16.04
CA VAL A 83 7.03 -1.78 17.17
C VAL A 83 6.00 -2.80 17.60
N PHE A 84 5.30 -3.42 16.64
CA PHE A 84 4.30 -4.45 16.90
C PHE A 84 4.91 -5.66 17.65
N THR A 85 6.00 -6.20 17.11
CA THR A 85 6.64 -7.38 17.68
C THR A 85 7.29 -7.10 19.03
N ILE A 86 7.96 -5.96 19.21
CA ILE A 86 8.51 -5.55 20.51
C ILE A 86 7.41 -5.41 21.57
N THR A 87 6.29 -4.78 21.22
CA THR A 87 5.18 -4.60 22.14
C THR A 87 4.61 -5.96 22.58
N LEU A 88 4.47 -6.91 21.65
CA LEU A 88 4.06 -8.27 21.97
C LEU A 88 5.04 -8.97 22.91
N HIS A 89 6.34 -8.86 22.66
CA HIS A 89 7.37 -9.42 23.54
C HIS A 89 7.36 -8.79 24.94
N TYR A 90 6.94 -7.53 25.05
CA TYR A 90 6.85 -6.83 26.33
C TYR A 90 5.61 -7.29 27.13
N LEU A 91 4.48 -7.44 26.44
CA LEU A 91 3.20 -7.76 27.09
C LEU A 91 3.00 -9.26 27.32
N SER A 92 3.59 -10.10 26.48
CA SER A 92 3.43 -11.56 26.55
C SER A 92 4.75 -12.27 26.17
N PRO A 93 5.82 -12.12 26.98
CA PRO A 93 7.15 -12.63 26.63
C PRO A 93 7.19 -14.15 26.45
N GLN A 94 6.37 -14.89 27.18
CA GLN A 94 6.24 -16.34 27.04
C GLN A 94 5.31 -16.73 25.88
N GLY A 95 4.27 -15.92 25.62
CA GLY A 95 3.25 -16.18 24.62
C GLY A 95 3.73 -16.03 23.18
N VAL A 96 4.68 -15.11 22.91
CA VAL A 96 5.16 -14.80 21.53
C VAL A 96 5.77 -16.00 20.80
N MET A 97 6.30 -16.98 21.53
CA MET A 97 6.87 -18.22 20.99
C MET A 97 6.08 -19.46 21.41
N SER A 98 4.99 -19.29 22.19
CA SER A 98 4.16 -20.38 22.69
C SER A 98 3.12 -20.83 21.67
N LYS A 99 2.70 -22.09 21.77
CA LYS A 99 1.54 -22.63 21.05
C LYS A 99 0.21 -22.12 21.59
N ASP A 100 0.18 -21.58 22.81
CA ASP A 100 -1.02 -21.02 23.45
C ASP A 100 -1.34 -19.60 22.94
N GLY A 101 -0.36 -18.96 22.27
CA GLY A 101 -0.49 -17.62 21.72
C GLY A 101 -0.21 -16.51 22.74
N VAL A 102 -0.30 -15.25 22.25
CA VAL A 102 -0.09 -14.06 23.09
C VAL A 102 -1.36 -13.62 23.82
N GLY A 103 -2.52 -14.06 23.35
CA GLY A 103 -3.83 -13.66 23.85
C GLY A 103 -4.36 -12.36 23.23
N VAL A 104 -5.67 -12.15 23.38
CA VAL A 104 -6.39 -11.06 22.72
C VAL A 104 -5.93 -9.68 23.18
N TRP A 105 -5.73 -9.47 24.48
CA TRP A 105 -5.36 -8.16 25.01
C TRP A 105 -3.96 -7.69 24.57
N PRO A 106 -2.88 -8.48 24.68
CA PRO A 106 -1.59 -8.11 24.13
C PRO A 106 -1.64 -7.80 22.64
N LEU A 107 -2.42 -8.59 21.85
CA LEU A 107 -2.60 -8.38 20.43
C LEU A 107 -3.26 -7.03 20.11
N LEU A 108 -4.34 -6.69 20.80
CA LEU A 108 -5.06 -5.42 20.63
C LEU A 108 -4.18 -4.23 21.05
N ILE A 109 -3.49 -4.33 22.18
CA ILE A 109 -2.61 -3.26 22.67
C ILE A 109 -1.45 -3.06 21.70
N ALA A 110 -0.80 -4.13 21.26
CA ALA A 110 0.30 -4.04 20.28
C ALA A 110 -0.17 -3.41 18.96
N THR A 111 -1.35 -3.78 18.48
CA THR A 111 -1.98 -3.16 17.30
C THR A 111 -2.20 -1.67 17.52
N ALA A 112 -2.80 -1.27 18.65
CA ALA A 112 -3.07 0.13 18.98
C ALA A 112 -1.77 0.95 19.09
N VAL A 113 -0.77 0.45 19.81
CA VAL A 113 0.54 1.11 19.97
C VAL A 113 1.21 1.29 18.59
N THR A 114 1.15 0.29 17.73
CA THR A 114 1.72 0.37 16.38
C THR A 114 1.01 1.43 15.54
N LEU A 115 -0.32 1.47 15.55
CA LEU A 115 -1.07 2.46 14.79
C LEU A 115 -0.88 3.89 15.33
N ILE A 116 -0.79 4.06 16.65
CA ILE A 116 -0.46 5.33 17.28
C ILE A 116 0.95 5.78 16.86
N THR A 117 1.92 4.86 16.84
CA THR A 117 3.28 5.16 16.37
C THR A 117 3.28 5.56 14.90
N ALA A 118 2.58 4.83 14.03
CA ALA A 118 2.43 5.21 12.62
C ALA A 118 1.78 6.60 12.46
N LEU A 119 0.75 6.90 13.25
CA LEU A 119 0.12 8.21 13.28
C LEU A 119 1.12 9.32 13.65
N HIS A 120 1.97 9.10 14.66
CA HIS A 120 3.03 10.07 15.03
C HIS A 120 4.02 10.30 13.88
N VAL A 121 4.36 9.27 13.10
CA VAL A 121 5.18 9.43 11.89
C VAL A 121 4.47 10.32 10.87
N GLY A 122 3.18 10.11 10.62
CA GLY A 122 2.40 10.96 9.72
C GLY A 122 2.31 12.41 10.20
N VAL A 123 2.11 12.64 11.49
CA VAL A 123 2.16 13.97 12.11
C VAL A 123 3.54 14.60 11.95
N PHE A 124 4.61 13.84 12.16
CA PHE A 124 5.98 14.29 11.99
C PHE A 124 6.27 14.75 10.56
N HIS A 125 5.85 13.96 9.54
CA HIS A 125 5.96 14.38 8.14
C HIS A 125 5.22 15.70 7.88
N ALA A 126 3.96 15.79 8.30
CA ALA A 126 3.17 16.98 8.10
C ALA A 126 3.78 18.20 8.81
N LEU A 127 4.35 18.02 10.00
CA LEU A 127 5.05 19.08 10.74
C LEU A 127 6.28 19.57 9.97
N LEU A 128 7.13 18.66 9.45
CA LEU A 128 8.30 19.04 8.66
C LEU A 128 7.90 19.85 7.42
N ILE A 129 6.80 19.43 6.75
CA ILE A 129 6.33 20.04 5.51
C ILE A 129 5.64 21.38 5.76
N THR A 130 4.85 21.52 6.87
CA THR A 130 4.03 22.72 7.09
C THR A 130 4.68 23.77 7.99
N ARG A 131 5.59 23.37 8.88
CA ARG A 131 6.24 24.27 9.84
C ARG A 131 7.66 24.63 9.46
N LEU A 132 8.36 23.71 8.80
CA LEU A 132 9.74 23.94 8.34
C LEU A 132 9.81 24.16 6.83
N ASP A 133 8.65 24.20 6.13
CA ASP A 133 8.53 24.37 4.68
C ASP A 133 9.44 23.42 3.87
N LEU A 134 9.71 22.23 4.42
CA LEU A 134 10.51 21.24 3.71
C LEU A 134 9.72 20.66 2.53
N PRO A 135 10.35 20.50 1.35
CA PRO A 135 9.74 19.75 0.26
C PRO A 135 9.33 18.34 0.73
N PRO A 136 8.10 17.88 0.41
CA PRO A 136 7.60 16.58 0.83
C PRO A 136 8.55 15.42 0.55
N PHE A 137 9.16 15.41 -0.63
CA PHE A 137 10.15 14.43 -1.03
C PHE A 137 11.36 14.36 -0.07
N ILE A 138 11.91 15.52 0.36
CA ILE A 138 13.06 15.57 1.27
C ILE A 138 12.67 15.09 2.67
N ALA A 139 11.52 15.53 3.19
CA ALA A 139 11.03 15.16 4.50
C ALA A 139 10.84 13.63 4.60
N THR A 140 10.20 13.02 3.59
CA THR A 140 9.92 11.59 3.59
C THR A 140 11.13 10.72 3.22
N LEU A 141 12.05 11.23 2.39
CA LEU A 141 13.34 10.56 2.12
C LEU A 141 14.20 10.47 3.39
N GLY A 142 14.26 11.54 4.18
CA GLY A 142 14.95 11.53 5.47
C GLY A 142 14.38 10.48 6.42
N THR A 143 13.06 10.37 6.50
CA THR A 143 12.40 9.36 7.34
C THR A 143 12.47 7.94 6.77
N LEU A 144 12.54 7.77 5.46
CA LEU A 144 12.81 6.47 4.84
C LEU A 144 14.10 5.85 5.39
N ILE A 145 15.17 6.63 5.46
CA ILE A 145 16.46 6.17 5.96
C ILE A 145 16.45 6.11 7.49
N GLY A 146 15.94 7.17 8.13
CA GLY A 146 15.96 7.33 9.58
C GLY A 146 15.14 6.27 10.33
N LEU A 147 13.88 6.02 9.92
CA LEU A 147 13.01 5.03 10.57
C LEU A 147 13.53 3.60 10.38
N ARG A 148 14.05 3.29 9.19
CA ARG A 148 14.66 1.98 8.93
C ARG A 148 15.87 1.74 9.83
N SER A 149 16.73 2.74 9.99
CA SER A 149 17.89 2.66 10.89
C SER A 149 17.46 2.61 12.36
N LEU A 150 16.48 3.42 12.77
CA LEU A 150 15.96 3.42 14.13
C LEU A 150 15.38 2.05 14.51
N GLY A 151 14.60 1.43 13.63
CA GLY A 151 14.06 0.09 13.86
C GLY A 151 15.17 -0.95 14.04
N ARG A 152 16.25 -0.89 13.25
CA ARG A 152 17.43 -1.76 13.43
C ARG A 152 18.13 -1.53 14.76
N VAL A 153 18.38 -0.26 15.12
CA VAL A 153 19.03 0.08 16.40
C VAL A 153 18.24 -0.47 17.58
N ILE A 154 16.91 -0.29 17.59
CA ILE A 154 16.04 -0.78 18.67
C ILE A 154 16.08 -2.31 18.74
N ALA A 155 15.97 -3.00 17.61
CA ALA A 155 16.00 -4.46 17.56
C ALA A 155 17.38 -5.00 18.00
N GLN A 156 18.46 -4.42 17.50
CA GLN A 156 19.83 -4.83 17.83
C GLN A 156 20.15 -4.60 19.31
N ALA A 157 19.74 -3.45 19.86
CA ALA A 157 20.04 -3.12 21.26
C ALA A 157 19.41 -4.09 22.28
N LYS A 158 18.20 -4.59 21.98
CA LYS A 158 17.46 -5.46 22.89
C LYS A 158 17.60 -6.95 22.57
N TYR A 159 17.62 -7.31 21.29
CA TYR A 159 17.57 -8.71 20.84
C TYR A 159 18.86 -9.18 20.18
N GLN A 160 19.87 -8.32 20.03
CA GLN A 160 21.12 -8.59 19.31
C GLN A 160 20.88 -9.13 17.89
N SER A 161 19.78 -8.72 17.29
CA SER A 161 19.33 -9.14 15.98
C SER A 161 18.56 -8.01 15.32
N ASP A 162 18.57 -7.93 14.01
CA ASP A 162 17.73 -7.04 13.20
C ASP A 162 16.33 -7.62 12.93
N LYS A 163 16.04 -8.82 13.48
CA LYS A 163 14.79 -9.54 13.39
C LYS A 163 14.27 -9.91 14.77
N ILE A 164 12.97 -9.72 14.98
CA ILE A 164 12.30 -10.07 16.23
C ILE A 164 11.23 -11.09 15.91
N ALA A 165 11.50 -12.36 16.21
CA ALA A 165 10.63 -13.47 15.85
C ALA A 165 9.33 -13.49 16.69
N VAL A 166 8.23 -13.88 16.06
CA VAL A 166 6.94 -14.16 16.69
C VAL A 166 6.30 -15.35 16.01
N SER A 167 6.14 -16.48 16.70
CA SER A 167 5.53 -17.69 16.17
C SER A 167 4.15 -18.00 16.71
N ALA A 168 3.65 -17.18 17.65
CA ALA A 168 2.34 -17.32 18.27
C ALA A 168 1.20 -17.51 17.26
N PRO A 169 0.33 -18.53 17.44
CA PRO A 169 -0.70 -18.88 16.45
C PRO A 169 -1.72 -17.77 16.21
N ASP A 170 -2.09 -17.01 17.22
CA ASP A 170 -3.02 -15.88 17.13
C ASP A 170 -2.44 -14.71 16.32
N VAL A 171 -1.13 -14.42 16.46
CA VAL A 171 -0.42 -13.43 15.63
C VAL A 171 -0.32 -13.92 14.18
N ARG A 172 0.12 -15.19 14.02
CA ARG A 172 0.18 -15.81 12.67
C ARG A 172 -1.20 -15.92 12.02
N GLY A 173 -2.24 -16.07 12.82
CA GLY A 173 -3.64 -16.09 12.40
C GLY A 173 -4.11 -14.81 11.73
N LEU A 174 -3.54 -13.65 12.08
CA LEU A 174 -3.82 -12.38 11.39
C LEU A 174 -3.50 -12.43 9.89
N TYR A 175 -2.66 -13.35 9.47
CA TYR A 175 -2.34 -13.55 8.06
C TYR A 175 -2.79 -14.91 7.54
N ASN A 176 -2.65 -15.98 8.33
CA ASN A 176 -2.84 -17.36 7.87
C ASN A 176 -4.29 -17.86 7.90
N TRP A 177 -5.20 -17.13 8.53
CA TRP A 177 -6.61 -17.49 8.49
C TRP A 177 -7.16 -17.36 7.06
N THR A 178 -7.62 -18.49 6.50
CA THR A 178 -8.03 -18.58 5.10
C THR A 178 -9.45 -19.11 4.97
N TRP A 179 -10.10 -18.68 3.88
CA TRP A 179 -11.37 -19.22 3.42
C TRP A 179 -11.17 -19.91 2.07
N PRO A 180 -11.60 -21.17 1.91
CA PRO A 180 -11.51 -21.87 0.64
C PRO A 180 -12.57 -21.34 -0.34
N LEU A 181 -12.13 -20.88 -1.51
CA LEU A 181 -12.99 -20.44 -2.61
C LEU A 181 -12.85 -21.44 -3.77
N ASN A 182 -13.94 -22.10 -4.14
CA ASN A 182 -13.97 -22.98 -5.30
C ASN A 182 -14.12 -22.14 -6.57
N VAL A 183 -13.10 -22.15 -7.42
CA VAL A 183 -13.10 -21.44 -8.70
C VAL A 183 -13.30 -22.46 -9.83
N PRO A 184 -14.29 -22.26 -10.73
CA PRO A 184 -14.51 -23.17 -11.85
C PRO A 184 -13.23 -23.33 -12.70
N GLY A 185 -12.86 -24.55 -13.03
CA GLY A 185 -11.65 -24.86 -13.80
C GLY A 185 -10.35 -24.94 -13.00
N VAL A 186 -10.40 -24.75 -11.68
CA VAL A 186 -9.25 -24.89 -10.77
C VAL A 186 -9.43 -26.13 -9.92
N GLU A 187 -8.47 -27.07 -9.97
CA GLU A 187 -8.58 -28.37 -9.30
C GLU A 187 -8.67 -28.32 -7.76
N ARG A 188 -8.02 -27.31 -7.16
CA ARG A 188 -7.99 -27.14 -5.70
C ARG A 188 -8.59 -25.79 -5.32
N PRO A 189 -9.24 -25.67 -4.15
CA PRO A 189 -9.77 -24.40 -3.70
C PRO A 189 -8.67 -23.35 -3.54
N VAL A 190 -8.95 -22.12 -3.96
CA VAL A 190 -8.10 -20.95 -3.72
C VAL A 190 -8.29 -20.50 -2.29
N LEU A 191 -7.22 -20.45 -1.50
CA LEU A 191 -7.28 -20.07 -0.09
C LEU A 191 -7.16 -18.53 0.03
N ILE A 192 -8.29 -17.87 0.22
CA ILE A 192 -8.31 -16.41 0.40
C ILE A 192 -7.92 -16.05 1.82
N ARG A 193 -6.94 -15.17 1.99
CA ARG A 193 -6.50 -14.63 3.29
C ARG A 193 -7.54 -13.65 3.83
N ILE A 194 -8.30 -14.06 4.86
CA ILE A 194 -9.49 -13.32 5.30
C ILE A 194 -9.13 -11.99 5.96
N VAL A 195 -8.19 -11.99 6.92
CA VAL A 195 -7.88 -10.76 7.67
C VAL A 195 -7.25 -9.69 6.77
N PRO A 196 -6.23 -9.98 5.93
CA PRO A 196 -5.73 -9.01 4.96
C PRO A 196 -6.83 -8.48 4.02
N LEU A 197 -7.70 -9.35 3.52
CA LEU A 197 -8.81 -8.95 2.64
C LEU A 197 -9.79 -8.01 3.35
N VAL A 198 -10.20 -8.34 4.58
CA VAL A 198 -11.12 -7.50 5.37
C VAL A 198 -10.49 -6.14 5.66
N VAL A 199 -9.23 -6.10 6.08
CA VAL A 199 -8.50 -4.84 6.31
C VAL A 199 -8.43 -4.01 5.03
N PHE A 200 -8.07 -4.63 3.90
CA PHE A 200 -8.04 -3.96 2.60
C PHE A 200 -9.40 -3.39 2.21
N LEU A 201 -10.48 -4.18 2.34
CA LEU A 201 -11.82 -3.72 2.01
C LEU A 201 -12.27 -2.57 2.91
N LEU A 202 -11.99 -2.63 4.21
CA LEU A 202 -12.28 -1.54 5.14
C LEU A 202 -11.54 -0.27 4.75
N VAL A 203 -10.22 -0.36 4.49
CA VAL A 203 -9.41 0.78 4.05
C VAL A 203 -9.94 1.33 2.73
N ALA A 204 -10.24 0.47 1.76
CA ALA A 204 -10.75 0.88 0.45
C ALA A 204 -12.11 1.58 0.55
N ILE A 205 -13.05 1.01 1.29
CA ILE A 205 -14.39 1.58 1.48
C ILE A 205 -14.29 2.92 2.21
N CYS A 206 -13.55 3.00 3.31
CA CYS A 206 -13.34 4.25 4.05
C CYS A 206 -12.70 5.33 3.16
N ALA A 207 -11.64 4.97 2.42
CA ALA A 207 -10.98 5.90 1.51
C ALA A 207 -11.90 6.37 0.37
N ILE A 208 -12.69 5.47 -0.24
CA ILE A 208 -13.67 5.83 -1.28
C ILE A 208 -14.73 6.79 -0.72
N ILE A 209 -15.25 6.51 0.48
CA ILE A 209 -16.24 7.39 1.14
C ILE A 209 -15.61 8.75 1.42
N ILE A 210 -14.43 8.79 2.05
CA ILE A 210 -13.73 10.04 2.37
C ILE A 210 -13.49 10.85 1.09
N MET A 211 -12.89 10.26 0.08
CA MET A 211 -12.48 10.96 -1.13
C MET A 211 -13.64 11.39 -2.03
N ARG A 212 -14.71 10.57 -2.14
CA ARG A 212 -15.83 10.85 -3.06
C ARG A 212 -17.03 11.54 -2.40
N LYS A 213 -17.29 11.32 -1.10
CA LYS A 213 -18.54 11.72 -0.46
C LYS A 213 -18.38 12.84 0.57
N THR A 214 -17.17 13.13 1.05
CA THR A 214 -16.97 14.10 2.13
C THR A 214 -16.42 15.44 1.63
N VAL A 215 -16.57 16.48 2.45
CA VAL A 215 -15.94 17.80 2.24
C VAL A 215 -14.42 17.68 2.27
N LEU A 216 -13.91 16.82 3.17
CA LEU A 216 -12.47 16.56 3.31
C LEU A 216 -11.85 16.08 2.00
N GLY A 217 -12.48 15.11 1.32
CA GLY A 217 -12.01 14.64 0.03
C GLY A 217 -11.97 15.76 -1.02
N ARG A 218 -13.03 16.56 -1.12
CA ARG A 218 -13.05 17.71 -2.06
C ARG A 218 -11.93 18.71 -1.78
N HIS A 219 -11.66 18.97 -0.51
CA HIS A 219 -10.57 19.88 -0.12
C HIS A 219 -9.18 19.27 -0.42
N LEU A 220 -9.00 17.95 -0.27
CA LEU A 220 -7.76 17.27 -0.66
C LEU A 220 -7.50 17.37 -2.18
N TYR A 221 -8.54 17.20 -3.00
CA TYR A 221 -8.42 17.42 -4.46
C TYR A 221 -8.13 18.89 -4.79
N ALA A 222 -8.77 19.83 -4.11
CA ALA A 222 -8.52 21.26 -4.30
C ALA A 222 -7.08 21.64 -3.92
N LEU A 223 -6.60 21.14 -2.77
CA LEU A 223 -5.22 21.34 -2.31
C LEU A 223 -4.21 20.89 -3.37
N GLY A 224 -4.33 19.65 -3.86
CA GLY A 224 -3.40 19.11 -4.85
C GLY A 224 -3.55 19.73 -6.25
N GLY A 225 -4.72 20.28 -6.57
CA GLY A 225 -4.93 21.00 -7.84
C GLY A 225 -4.22 22.35 -7.90
N ASN A 226 -4.37 23.15 -6.86
CA ASN A 226 -3.66 24.42 -6.68
C ASN A 226 -3.76 24.85 -5.21
N GLU A 227 -2.66 24.72 -4.47
CA GLU A 227 -2.61 25.04 -3.04
C GLU A 227 -2.91 26.52 -2.78
N ASP A 228 -2.36 27.43 -3.59
CA ASP A 228 -2.54 28.87 -3.39
C ASP A 228 -4.00 29.28 -3.60
N ALA A 229 -4.62 28.77 -4.66
CA ALA A 229 -6.05 29.02 -4.92
C ALA A 229 -6.94 28.43 -3.82
N ALA A 230 -6.61 27.24 -3.31
CA ALA A 230 -7.32 26.61 -2.20
C ALA A 230 -7.19 27.46 -0.92
N ARG A 231 -6.00 27.97 -0.61
CA ARG A 231 -5.73 28.86 0.54
C ARG A 231 -6.49 30.17 0.42
N LEU A 232 -6.48 30.80 -0.75
CA LEU A 232 -7.24 32.03 -1.03
C LEU A 232 -8.75 31.81 -0.91
N SER A 233 -9.23 30.59 -1.18
CA SER A 233 -10.64 30.20 -0.98
C SER A 233 -11.00 29.87 0.48
N GLY A 234 -10.10 30.13 1.45
CA GLY A 234 -10.32 29.89 2.87
C GLY A 234 -10.12 28.45 3.34
N ILE A 235 -9.57 27.57 2.49
CA ILE A 235 -9.27 26.18 2.86
C ILE A 235 -7.98 26.17 3.71
N ARG A 236 -8.02 25.48 4.85
CA ARG A 236 -6.86 25.33 5.74
C ARG A 236 -5.92 24.23 5.21
N THR A 237 -5.05 24.59 4.26
CA THR A 237 -4.17 23.67 3.52
C THR A 237 -3.26 22.86 4.44
N ASP A 238 -2.70 23.46 5.49
CA ASP A 238 -1.84 22.77 6.46
C ASP A 238 -2.56 21.58 7.12
N ARG A 239 -3.80 21.80 7.60
CA ARG A 239 -4.57 20.69 8.23
C ARG A 239 -4.82 19.53 7.28
N LEU A 240 -5.01 19.82 6.00
CA LEU A 240 -5.22 18.79 4.99
C LEU A 240 -3.94 17.97 4.75
N LYS A 241 -2.77 18.62 4.77
CA LYS A 241 -1.48 17.92 4.72
C LYS A 241 -1.33 16.98 5.92
N TYR A 242 -1.66 17.43 7.15
CA TYR A 242 -1.67 16.54 8.32
C TYR A 242 -2.58 15.31 8.09
N VAL A 243 -3.80 15.53 7.62
CA VAL A 243 -4.72 14.41 7.37
C VAL A 243 -4.19 13.46 6.32
N ALA A 244 -3.66 13.95 5.20
CA ALA A 244 -3.15 13.13 4.12
C ALA A 244 -1.98 12.23 4.58
N TYR A 245 -0.96 12.81 5.24
CA TYR A 245 0.19 12.06 5.72
C TYR A 245 -0.15 11.12 6.87
N CYS A 246 -1.07 11.50 7.76
CA CYS A 246 -1.55 10.60 8.82
C CYS A 246 -2.29 9.39 8.25
N LEU A 247 -3.16 9.58 7.24
CA LEU A 247 -3.85 8.46 6.58
C LEU A 247 -2.87 7.56 5.84
N GLY A 248 -1.88 8.12 5.14
CA GLY A 248 -0.80 7.37 4.49
C GLY A 248 -0.01 6.50 5.48
N ALA A 249 0.42 7.12 6.58
CA ALA A 249 1.17 6.43 7.63
C ALA A 249 0.33 5.35 8.34
N LEU A 250 -0.96 5.58 8.60
CA LEU A 250 -1.86 4.57 9.18
C LEU A 250 -2.02 3.36 8.26
N CYS A 251 -2.19 3.56 6.96
CA CYS A 251 -2.25 2.46 5.99
C CYS A 251 -0.94 1.65 5.98
N SER A 252 0.20 2.33 6.06
CA SER A 252 1.52 1.70 6.16
C SER A 252 1.69 0.95 7.48
N GLY A 253 1.19 1.49 8.59
CA GLY A 253 1.19 0.84 9.90
C GLY A 253 0.37 -0.45 9.91
N LEU A 254 -0.85 -0.42 9.33
CA LEU A 254 -1.69 -1.61 9.14
C LEU A 254 -0.97 -2.69 8.32
N ALA A 255 -0.35 -2.29 7.21
CA ALA A 255 0.45 -3.21 6.40
C ALA A 255 1.61 -3.80 7.21
N GLY A 256 2.31 -3.00 8.03
CA GLY A 256 3.41 -3.45 8.88
C GLY A 256 3.01 -4.55 9.86
N ILE A 257 1.82 -4.45 10.48
CA ILE A 257 1.26 -5.50 11.35
C ILE A 257 1.02 -6.79 10.56
N LEU A 258 0.38 -6.68 9.38
CA LEU A 258 0.08 -7.83 8.55
C LEU A 258 1.34 -8.51 7.99
N TYR A 259 2.37 -7.72 7.64
CA TYR A 259 3.67 -8.26 7.22
C TYR A 259 4.41 -8.94 8.36
N ALA A 260 4.35 -8.39 9.59
CA ALA A 260 4.91 -9.06 10.77
C ALA A 260 4.22 -10.40 11.02
N ALA A 261 2.89 -10.47 10.88
CA ALA A 261 2.13 -11.71 10.98
C ALA A 261 2.46 -12.69 9.84
N ARG A 262 2.62 -12.19 8.60
CA ARG A 262 3.00 -12.99 7.43
C ARG A 262 4.36 -13.66 7.61
N GLU A 263 5.37 -12.87 7.96
CA GLU A 263 6.75 -13.35 8.06
C GLU A 263 7.04 -14.03 9.41
N GLY A 264 6.17 -13.83 10.43
CA GLY A 264 6.41 -14.32 11.78
C GLY A 264 7.56 -13.61 12.47
N GLN A 265 7.81 -12.37 12.09
CA GLN A 265 8.88 -11.53 12.64
C GLN A 265 8.67 -10.06 12.31
N GLY A 266 9.15 -9.17 13.18
CA GLY A 266 9.46 -7.79 12.82
C GLY A 266 10.86 -7.72 12.20
N ASN A 267 11.02 -7.01 11.10
CA ASN A 267 12.31 -6.89 10.41
C ASN A 267 12.46 -5.52 9.77
N SER A 268 13.40 -4.72 10.28
CA SER A 268 13.63 -3.38 9.77
C SER A 268 14.64 -3.33 8.62
N THR A 269 15.37 -4.40 8.36
CA THR A 269 16.40 -4.42 7.31
C THR A 269 15.77 -4.63 5.93
N ASN A 270 14.99 -5.68 5.75
CA ASN A 270 14.51 -6.11 4.43
C ASN A 270 13.02 -5.86 4.20
N MET A 271 12.21 -5.83 5.28
CA MET A 271 10.76 -5.66 5.15
C MET A 271 10.41 -4.29 4.55
N GLY A 272 9.50 -4.27 3.60
CA GLY A 272 9.05 -3.05 2.95
C GLY A 272 10.08 -2.37 2.04
N MET A 273 11.18 -3.05 1.66
CA MET A 273 12.18 -2.48 0.76
C MET A 273 11.61 -2.33 -0.66
N GLY A 274 11.61 -1.10 -1.19
CA GLY A 274 11.06 -0.81 -2.52
C GLY A 274 9.52 -0.68 -2.57
N TYR A 275 8.81 -0.90 -1.45
CA TYR A 275 7.36 -0.85 -1.42
C TYR A 275 6.78 0.55 -1.68
N GLU A 276 7.55 1.60 -1.39
CA GLU A 276 7.25 2.97 -1.77
C GLU A 276 7.10 3.12 -3.29
N LEU A 277 8.00 2.50 -4.06
CA LEU A 277 7.95 2.53 -5.52
C LEU A 277 6.75 1.74 -6.06
N ASN A 278 6.47 0.56 -5.50
CA ASN A 278 5.32 -0.26 -5.87
C ASN A 278 4.00 0.47 -5.58
N ALA A 279 3.90 1.18 -4.43
CA ALA A 279 2.71 1.94 -4.07
C ALA A 279 2.47 3.13 -5.02
N ILE A 280 3.54 3.90 -5.30
CA ILE A 280 3.48 5.02 -6.26
C ILE A 280 3.12 4.49 -7.66
N ALA A 281 3.74 3.39 -8.09
CA ALA A 281 3.44 2.76 -9.36
C ALA A 281 1.97 2.35 -9.47
N ALA A 282 1.40 1.70 -8.43
CA ALA A 282 0.00 1.33 -8.38
C ALA A 282 -0.93 2.55 -8.48
N ALA A 283 -0.61 3.63 -7.76
CA ALA A 283 -1.38 4.88 -7.81
C ALA A 283 -1.33 5.53 -9.20
N VAL A 284 -0.14 5.63 -9.81
CA VAL A 284 0.06 6.29 -11.11
C VAL A 284 -0.53 5.48 -12.25
N VAL A 285 -0.33 4.17 -12.28
CA VAL A 285 -1.00 3.24 -13.22
C VAL A 285 -2.51 3.34 -13.05
N GLY A 286 -2.98 3.46 -11.81
CA GLY A 286 -4.37 3.71 -11.46
C GLY A 286 -4.92 5.07 -11.87
N GLY A 287 -4.09 5.94 -12.48
CA GLY A 287 -4.48 7.25 -13.00
C GLY A 287 -4.31 8.41 -12.02
N ALA A 288 -3.61 8.23 -10.90
CA ALA A 288 -3.23 9.34 -10.03
C ALA A 288 -2.13 10.19 -10.68
N SER A 289 -2.29 11.52 -10.61
CA SER A 289 -1.30 12.48 -11.12
C SER A 289 -0.28 12.83 -10.05
N LEU A 290 1.00 12.66 -10.33
CA LEU A 290 2.07 13.09 -9.42
C LEU A 290 2.11 14.62 -9.19
N ARG A 291 1.38 15.40 -10.01
CA ARG A 291 1.20 16.84 -9.79
C ARG A 291 0.11 17.16 -8.76
N GLY A 292 -0.60 16.15 -8.28
CA GLY A 292 -1.75 16.31 -7.38
C GLY A 292 -3.08 16.59 -8.11
N GLY A 293 -4.15 16.69 -7.33
CA GLY A 293 -5.49 17.08 -7.76
C GLY A 293 -6.27 16.06 -8.59
N VAL A 294 -5.63 14.98 -9.04
CA VAL A 294 -6.24 13.95 -9.91
C VAL A 294 -5.89 12.56 -9.43
N GLY A 295 -6.87 11.67 -9.39
CA GLY A 295 -6.71 10.26 -9.01
C GLY A 295 -7.99 9.69 -8.44
N THR A 296 -8.08 8.36 -8.35
CA THR A 296 -9.21 7.67 -7.71
C THR A 296 -8.72 6.44 -6.95
N ILE A 297 -9.37 6.15 -5.82
CA ILE A 297 -9.06 4.94 -5.03
C ILE A 297 -9.35 3.67 -5.83
N SER A 298 -10.45 3.65 -6.60
CA SER A 298 -10.78 2.53 -7.48
C SER A 298 -9.73 2.31 -8.57
N GLY A 299 -9.17 3.39 -9.13
CA GLY A 299 -8.05 3.31 -10.05
C GLY A 299 -6.82 2.68 -9.41
N THR A 300 -6.45 3.12 -8.21
CA THR A 300 -5.31 2.55 -7.46
C THR A 300 -5.48 1.05 -7.19
N ILE A 301 -6.68 0.61 -6.83
CA ILE A 301 -6.97 -0.82 -6.62
C ILE A 301 -6.72 -1.61 -7.91
N LEU A 302 -7.20 -1.11 -9.04
CA LEU A 302 -6.94 -1.73 -10.34
C LEU A 302 -5.46 -1.65 -10.75
N GLY A 303 -4.78 -0.56 -10.38
CA GLY A 303 -3.34 -0.41 -10.59
C GLY A 303 -2.51 -1.37 -9.75
N ALA A 304 -2.90 -1.61 -8.49
CA ALA A 304 -2.28 -2.62 -7.64
C ALA A 304 -2.46 -4.04 -8.24
N LEU A 305 -3.67 -4.37 -8.71
CA LEU A 305 -3.93 -5.62 -9.41
C LEU A 305 -3.07 -5.74 -10.67
N PHE A 306 -2.97 -4.67 -11.47
CA PHE A 306 -2.17 -4.66 -12.69
C PHE A 306 -0.69 -4.95 -12.41
N LEU A 307 -0.11 -4.26 -11.42
CA LEU A 307 1.29 -4.49 -11.04
C LEU A 307 1.50 -5.92 -10.55
N THR A 308 0.61 -6.42 -9.70
CA THR A 308 0.70 -7.78 -9.17
C THR A 308 0.59 -8.83 -10.30
N LEU A 309 -0.31 -8.60 -11.27
CA LEU A 309 -0.43 -9.45 -12.46
C LEU A 309 0.86 -9.46 -13.29
N VAL A 310 1.45 -8.29 -13.53
CA VAL A 310 2.65 -8.16 -14.34
C VAL A 310 3.87 -8.76 -13.64
N VAL A 311 4.06 -8.42 -12.34
CA VAL A 311 5.21 -8.89 -11.53
C VAL A 311 5.16 -10.40 -11.32
N ASN A 312 4.00 -10.98 -11.05
CA ASN A 312 3.89 -12.42 -10.78
C ASN A 312 3.53 -13.25 -12.02
N GLY A 313 2.95 -12.62 -13.05
CA GLY A 313 2.52 -13.31 -14.27
C GLY A 313 3.64 -13.51 -15.28
N ILE A 314 4.36 -12.44 -15.63
CA ILE A 314 5.41 -12.50 -16.65
C ILE A 314 6.49 -13.54 -16.36
N PRO A 315 7.02 -13.68 -15.13
CA PRO A 315 8.02 -14.70 -14.82
C PRO A 315 7.56 -16.14 -15.07
N ASN A 316 6.27 -16.42 -14.90
CA ASN A 316 5.72 -17.74 -15.24
C ASN A 316 5.81 -18.05 -16.74
N MET A 317 5.76 -17.02 -17.59
CA MET A 317 5.90 -17.19 -19.06
C MET A 317 7.35 -17.46 -19.46
N ILE A 318 8.33 -16.81 -18.82
CA ILE A 318 9.75 -16.85 -19.20
C ILE A 318 10.61 -17.74 -18.31
N LYS A 319 10.03 -18.45 -17.36
CA LYS A 319 10.69 -19.37 -16.41
C LYS A 319 11.82 -18.76 -15.59
N ILE A 320 11.67 -17.49 -15.21
CA ILE A 320 12.67 -16.77 -14.44
C ILE A 320 12.07 -16.38 -13.09
N GLU A 321 12.87 -16.43 -12.04
CA GLU A 321 12.44 -16.06 -10.70
C GLU A 321 11.94 -14.61 -10.65
N SER A 322 10.71 -14.40 -10.18
CA SER A 322 10.03 -13.09 -10.18
C SER A 322 10.81 -12.01 -9.43
N SER A 323 11.49 -12.39 -8.35
CA SER A 323 12.29 -11.50 -7.51
C SER A 323 13.41 -10.78 -8.28
N LEU A 324 13.97 -11.42 -9.32
CA LEU A 324 15.06 -10.84 -10.12
C LEU A 324 14.57 -9.75 -11.08
N TYR A 325 13.33 -9.81 -11.51
CA TYR A 325 12.77 -8.92 -12.54
C TYR A 325 11.80 -7.88 -11.98
N GLU A 326 11.36 -8.03 -10.74
CA GLU A 326 10.38 -7.12 -10.11
C GLU A 326 10.79 -5.65 -10.29
N GLY A 327 12.02 -5.32 -9.96
CA GLY A 327 12.53 -3.94 -10.07
C GLY A 327 12.52 -3.41 -11.52
N ILE A 328 12.90 -4.24 -12.50
CA ILE A 328 12.89 -3.85 -13.92
C ILE A 328 11.46 -3.63 -14.38
N VAL A 329 10.58 -4.56 -14.07
CA VAL A 329 9.16 -4.52 -14.47
C VAL A 329 8.48 -3.30 -13.88
N VAL A 330 8.63 -3.07 -12.57
CA VAL A 330 8.06 -1.92 -11.87
C VAL A 330 8.61 -0.61 -12.46
N GLY A 331 9.93 -0.51 -12.68
CA GLY A 331 10.56 0.67 -13.27
C GLY A 331 10.01 1.00 -14.67
N VAL A 332 9.92 0.02 -15.55
CA VAL A 332 9.35 0.20 -16.90
C VAL A 332 7.88 0.62 -16.83
N VAL A 333 7.08 -0.05 -15.99
CA VAL A 333 5.65 0.27 -15.83
C VAL A 333 5.46 1.70 -15.32
N VAL A 334 6.25 2.15 -14.33
CA VAL A 334 6.20 3.53 -13.82
C VAL A 334 6.52 4.54 -14.93
N ILE A 335 7.62 4.33 -15.68
CA ILE A 335 8.02 5.23 -16.76
C ILE A 335 6.92 5.34 -17.82
N LEU A 336 6.37 4.20 -18.27
CA LEU A 336 5.30 4.17 -19.26
C LEU A 336 4.03 4.84 -18.74
N ALA A 337 3.62 4.57 -17.50
CA ALA A 337 2.43 5.18 -16.91
C ALA A 337 2.56 6.70 -16.79
N VAL A 338 3.70 7.21 -16.32
CA VAL A 338 3.98 8.65 -16.24
C VAL A 338 4.02 9.28 -17.63
N ALA A 339 4.66 8.64 -18.62
CA ALA A 339 4.72 9.13 -19.98
C ALA A 339 3.33 9.26 -20.61
N VAL A 340 2.49 8.24 -20.45
CA VAL A 340 1.09 8.26 -20.94
C VAL A 340 0.28 9.37 -20.27
N ASN A 341 0.40 9.53 -18.95
CA ASN A 341 -0.28 10.59 -18.21
C ASN A 341 0.17 11.98 -18.67
N GLN A 342 1.45 12.19 -18.92
CA GLN A 342 1.96 13.47 -19.43
C GLN A 342 1.46 13.81 -20.85
N ILE A 343 1.45 12.81 -21.75
CA ILE A 343 0.95 12.98 -23.12
C ILE A 343 -0.54 13.34 -23.10
N ARG A 344 -1.33 12.68 -22.25
CA ARG A 344 -2.76 13.01 -22.09
C ARG A 344 -2.95 14.41 -21.51
N GLY A 345 -2.20 14.79 -20.49
CA GLY A 345 -2.28 16.12 -19.89
C GLY A 345 -1.98 17.26 -20.87
N ARG A 346 -1.06 17.05 -21.82
CA ARG A 346 -0.75 18.03 -22.87
C ARG A 346 -1.88 18.17 -23.92
N LYS A 347 -2.62 17.10 -24.21
CA LYS A 347 -3.71 17.12 -25.19
C LYS A 347 -5.01 17.75 -24.68
N PHE A 348 -5.21 17.82 -23.36
CA PHE A 348 -6.43 18.34 -22.73
C PHE A 348 -6.20 19.64 -21.93
N GLY A 349 -4.98 20.16 -21.91
CA GLY A 349 -4.59 21.41 -21.20
C GLY A 349 -4.23 22.57 -22.12
N SER A 350 -4.57 22.49 -23.42
CA SER A 350 -4.52 23.57 -24.40
C SER A 350 -5.90 24.08 -24.72
#